data_54df1e48ff7266231a8e44f110464e60
#
_entry.id   54df1e48ff7266231a8e44f110464e60
#
_cell.length_a   1.000
_cell.length_b   1.000
_cell.length_c   1.000
_cell.angle_alpha   90.00
_cell.angle_beta   90.00
_cell.angle_gamma   90.00
#
_symmetry.space_group_name_H-M   'P 1'
#
loop_
_entity.id
_entity.type
_entity.pdbx_description
1 polymer ?
#
loop_
_entity_poly.entity_id
_entity_poly.type
_entity_poly.pdbx_seq_one_letter_code
_entity_poly.pdbx_strand_id
1 'polypeptide(L)'
;MKLSAIAVLVPFLVVLALTAVAVVIPQGLDARLNTGPHGFSEILYAFLSQGNNNGSAFAGLTVSGPFYAVFGGLAMLVARFVPLLAALALGSSVGTEGSVPVTAGTLPTDEPLFVGLLDGVIVVIGALTFFPALALGAIVESLMKGKLFG
;
A
#
# COMPACT_ATOMS: atom_id res chain seq x y z
N MET A 1 -0.74 20.02 2.91
CA MET A 1 0.44 19.19 2.57
C MET A 1 0.85 18.19 3.66
N LYS A 2 1.10 18.60 4.93
CA LYS A 2 1.54 17.62 5.99
C LYS A 2 0.51 16.52 6.25
N LEU A 3 -0.76 16.86 6.39
CA LEU A 3 -1.83 15.87 6.62
C LEU A 3 -2.01 14.90 5.45
N SER A 4 -1.93 15.40 4.23
CA SER A 4 -1.99 14.54 3.03
C SER A 4 -0.79 13.58 2.97
N ALA A 5 0.40 14.04 3.33
CA ALA A 5 1.60 13.19 3.41
C ALA A 5 1.44 12.11 4.50
N ILE A 6 0.91 12.44 5.67
CA ILE A 6 0.62 11.47 6.73
C ILE A 6 -0.38 10.42 6.23
N ALA A 7 -1.48 10.83 5.61
CA ALA A 7 -2.50 9.92 5.11
C ALA A 7 -1.95 8.90 4.10
N VAL A 8 -1.02 9.33 3.24
CA VAL A 8 -0.43 8.46 2.21
C VAL A 8 0.72 7.63 2.73
N LEU A 9 1.64 8.22 3.50
CA LEU A 9 2.90 7.56 3.85
C LEU A 9 2.79 6.59 5.04
N VAL A 10 1.92 6.86 6.01
CA VAL A 10 1.84 6.04 7.23
C VAL A 10 1.48 4.59 6.95
N PRO A 11 0.50 4.24 6.10
CA PRO A 11 0.21 2.84 5.79
C PRO A 11 1.42 2.09 5.21
N PHE A 12 2.14 2.71 4.29
CA PHE A 12 3.34 2.11 3.70
C PHE A 12 4.47 1.93 4.72
N LEU A 13 4.69 2.93 5.57
CA LEU A 13 5.70 2.84 6.63
C LEU A 13 5.42 1.69 7.60
N VAL A 14 4.18 1.52 8.01
CA VAL A 14 3.77 0.42 8.91
C VAL A 14 4.00 -0.93 8.25
N VAL A 15 3.55 -1.11 7.01
CA VAL A 15 3.73 -2.36 6.27
C VAL A 15 5.21 -2.70 6.12
N LEU A 16 6.02 -1.75 5.68
CA LEU A 16 7.45 -1.98 5.46
C LEU A 16 8.20 -2.23 6.78
N ALA A 17 7.88 -1.49 7.83
CA ALA A 17 8.51 -1.67 9.14
C ALA A 17 8.19 -3.06 9.74
N LEU A 18 6.92 -3.47 9.70
CA LEU A 18 6.53 -4.78 10.21
C LEU A 18 7.08 -5.93 9.36
N THR A 19 7.13 -5.75 8.03
CA THR A 19 7.82 -6.71 7.14
C THR A 19 9.29 -6.82 7.48
N ALA A 20 9.98 -5.67 7.67
CA ALA A 20 11.40 -5.67 8.05
C ALA A 20 11.67 -6.38 9.39
N VAL A 21 10.79 -6.19 10.37
CA VAL A 21 10.87 -6.93 11.64
C VAL A 21 10.64 -8.42 11.43
N ALA A 22 9.61 -8.79 10.68
CA ALA A 22 9.23 -10.19 10.47
C ALA A 22 10.30 -11.02 9.74
N VAL A 23 11.06 -10.42 8.84
CA VAL A 23 12.13 -11.12 8.09
C VAL A 23 13.42 -11.31 8.91
N VAL A 24 13.51 -10.72 10.10
CA VAL A 24 14.71 -10.79 10.95
C VAL A 24 14.47 -11.70 12.16
N ILE A 25 13.24 -11.81 12.65
CA ILE A 25 12.93 -12.58 13.86
C ILE A 25 12.42 -13.98 13.54
N PRO A 26 12.75 -15.00 14.37
CA PRO A 26 12.30 -16.38 14.18
C PRO A 26 10.78 -16.51 14.04
N GLN A 27 10.01 -15.85 14.90
CA GLN A 27 8.55 -15.91 14.92
C GLN A 27 7.89 -15.43 13.61
N GLY A 28 8.54 -14.51 12.91
CA GLY A 28 8.12 -14.06 11.59
C GLY A 28 8.49 -15.05 10.49
N LEU A 29 9.68 -15.64 10.60
CA LEU A 29 10.22 -16.55 9.60
C LEU A 29 9.61 -17.95 9.66
N ASP A 30 9.32 -18.46 10.85
CA ASP A 30 8.83 -19.83 11.04
C ASP A 30 7.39 -20.03 10.50
N ALA A 31 6.67 -18.93 10.30
CA ALA A 31 5.31 -18.98 9.77
C ALA A 31 5.24 -19.18 8.24
N ARG A 32 6.33 -18.93 7.52
CA ARG A 32 6.36 -19.03 6.04
C ARG A 32 6.52 -20.47 5.58
N LEU A 33 5.94 -20.80 4.44
CA LEU A 33 6.14 -22.10 3.79
C LEU A 33 7.40 -22.10 2.93
N ASN A 34 7.60 -21.05 2.13
CA ASN A 34 8.70 -20.96 1.19
C ASN A 34 9.91 -20.21 1.77
N THR A 35 11.08 -20.45 1.20
CA THR A 35 12.31 -19.73 1.54
C THR A 35 12.69 -18.74 0.43
N GLY A 36 13.68 -17.90 0.67
CA GLY A 36 14.18 -16.93 -0.31
C GLY A 36 13.13 -15.89 -0.73
N PRO A 37 13.12 -15.48 -2.01
CA PRO A 37 12.23 -14.42 -2.51
C PRO A 37 10.73 -14.72 -2.34
N HIS A 38 10.33 -15.99 -2.49
CA HIS A 38 8.93 -16.39 -2.32
C HIS A 38 8.48 -16.26 -0.85
N GLY A 39 9.31 -16.69 0.10
CA GLY A 39 9.01 -16.50 1.53
C GLY A 39 8.96 -15.03 1.95
N PHE A 40 9.84 -14.19 1.38
CA PHE A 40 9.74 -12.74 1.54
C PHE A 40 8.41 -12.21 1.02
N SER A 41 7.97 -12.66 -0.17
CA SER A 41 6.69 -12.25 -0.75
C SER A 41 5.49 -12.67 0.08
N GLU A 42 5.54 -13.85 0.73
CA GLU A 42 4.49 -14.30 1.66
C GLU A 42 4.33 -13.34 2.83
N ILE A 43 5.44 -12.96 3.47
CA ILE A 43 5.47 -12.05 4.62
C ILE A 43 5.01 -10.64 4.20
N LEU A 44 5.59 -10.10 3.14
CA LEU A 44 5.25 -8.77 2.64
C LEU A 44 3.78 -8.67 2.26
N TYR A 45 3.25 -9.68 1.55
CA TYR A 45 1.86 -9.70 1.14
C TYR A 45 0.90 -9.74 2.33
N ALA A 46 1.21 -10.50 3.37
CA ALA A 46 0.38 -10.55 4.57
C ALA A 46 0.23 -9.16 5.21
N PHE A 47 1.34 -8.43 5.42
CA PHE A 47 1.28 -7.08 5.98
C PHE A 47 0.69 -6.05 5.01
N LEU A 48 0.92 -6.20 3.68
CA LEU A 48 0.25 -5.36 2.68
C LEU A 48 -1.27 -5.54 2.73
N SER A 49 -1.75 -6.77 2.79
CA SER A 49 -3.17 -7.06 2.86
C SER A 49 -3.80 -6.56 4.18
N GLN A 50 -3.11 -6.77 5.29
CA GLN A 50 -3.56 -6.26 6.59
C GLN A 50 -3.52 -4.73 6.65
N GLY A 51 -2.47 -4.08 6.16
CA GLY A 51 -2.38 -2.63 6.07
C GLY A 51 -3.43 -1.99 5.16
N ASN A 52 -3.87 -2.70 4.11
CA ASN A 52 -5.01 -2.29 3.27
C ASN A 52 -6.37 -2.75 3.82
N ASN A 53 -6.39 -3.37 5.01
CA ASN A 53 -7.60 -3.88 5.68
C ASN A 53 -8.37 -4.96 4.89
N ASN A 54 -7.70 -5.71 4.04
CA ASN A 54 -8.27 -6.87 3.34
C ASN A 54 -8.19 -8.15 4.20
N GLY A 55 -7.10 -8.33 4.95
CA GLY A 55 -6.89 -9.47 5.86
C GLY A 55 -6.60 -10.79 5.18
N SER A 56 -6.25 -10.80 3.89
CA SER A 56 -5.83 -12.00 3.17
C SER A 56 -4.33 -12.31 3.37
N ALA A 57 -3.96 -13.56 3.21
CA ALA A 57 -2.57 -14.02 3.18
C ALA A 57 -2.42 -15.11 2.12
N PHE A 58 -1.20 -15.39 1.67
CA PHE A 58 -0.95 -16.59 0.88
C PHE A 58 -1.16 -17.85 1.74
N ALA A 59 -1.66 -18.91 1.13
CA ALA A 59 -1.98 -20.17 1.81
C ALA A 59 -0.74 -20.81 2.48
N GLY A 60 0.46 -20.49 2.03
CA GLY A 60 1.71 -20.95 2.60
C GLY A 60 2.11 -20.29 3.92
N LEU A 61 1.56 -19.12 4.25
CA LEU A 61 1.88 -18.40 5.48
C LEU A 61 0.89 -18.71 6.60
N THR A 62 1.39 -19.16 7.75
CA THR A 62 0.58 -19.41 8.95
C THR A 62 0.38 -18.12 9.74
N VAL A 63 -0.70 -17.38 9.43
CA VAL A 63 -1.01 -16.09 10.08
C VAL A 63 -1.74 -16.20 11.43
N SER A 64 -2.13 -17.39 11.85
CA SER A 64 -2.82 -17.64 13.13
C SER A 64 -1.90 -17.58 14.35
N GLY A 65 -0.59 -17.51 14.14
CA GLY A 65 0.39 -17.36 15.23
C GLY A 65 0.28 -16.01 15.94
N PRO A 66 0.68 -15.94 17.24
CA PRO A 66 0.58 -14.72 18.03
C PRO A 66 1.25 -13.50 17.39
N PHE A 67 2.39 -13.71 16.73
CA PHE A 67 3.13 -12.64 16.06
C PHE A 67 2.28 -11.95 14.98
N TYR A 68 1.78 -12.72 14.00
CA TYR A 68 0.98 -12.14 12.91
C TYR A 68 -0.39 -11.66 13.36
N ALA A 69 -1.00 -12.31 14.35
CA ALA A 69 -2.27 -11.87 14.93
C ALA A 69 -2.15 -10.49 15.58
N VAL A 70 -1.10 -10.27 16.40
CA VAL A 70 -0.90 -9.00 17.12
C VAL A 70 -0.40 -7.91 16.17
N PHE A 71 0.68 -8.15 15.44
CA PHE A 71 1.27 -7.13 14.57
C PHE A 71 0.42 -6.85 13.33
N GLY A 72 -0.28 -7.85 12.82
CA GLY A 72 -1.27 -7.67 11.77
C GLY A 72 -2.46 -6.84 12.22
N GLY A 73 -2.99 -7.10 13.40
CA GLY A 73 -4.03 -6.28 14.01
C GLY A 73 -3.58 -4.82 14.22
N LEU A 74 -2.34 -4.62 14.67
CA LEU A 74 -1.74 -3.30 14.80
C LEU A 74 -1.60 -2.59 13.44
N ALA A 75 -1.14 -3.31 12.41
CA ALA A 75 -1.06 -2.79 11.05
C ALA A 75 -2.44 -2.33 10.55
N MET A 76 -3.47 -3.14 10.71
CA MET A 76 -4.84 -2.80 10.34
C MET A 76 -5.34 -1.54 11.08
N LEU A 77 -5.12 -1.47 12.37
CA LEU A 77 -5.55 -0.34 13.21
C LEU A 77 -4.87 0.96 12.78
N VAL A 78 -3.54 0.97 12.71
CA VAL A 78 -2.78 2.18 12.38
C VAL A 78 -3.02 2.62 10.94
N ALA A 79 -2.97 1.69 9.99
CA ALA A 79 -3.16 1.99 8.58
C ALA A 79 -4.61 2.41 8.24
N ARG A 80 -5.59 2.10 9.09
CA ARG A 80 -6.97 2.55 8.94
C ARG A 80 -7.23 3.90 9.58
N PHE A 81 -6.89 4.01 10.85
CA PHE A 81 -7.32 5.17 11.64
C PHE A 81 -6.46 6.41 11.41
N VAL A 82 -5.15 6.25 11.16
CA VAL A 82 -4.28 7.42 10.94
C VAL A 82 -4.65 8.16 9.65
N PRO A 83 -4.83 7.52 8.48
CA PRO A 83 -5.31 8.20 7.29
C PRO A 83 -6.71 8.81 7.46
N LEU A 84 -7.62 8.10 8.15
CA LEU A 84 -8.97 8.60 8.41
C LEU A 84 -8.94 9.90 9.22
N LEU A 85 -8.20 9.92 10.32
CA LEU A 85 -8.05 11.11 11.15
C LEU A 85 -7.35 12.26 10.40
N ALA A 86 -6.33 11.93 9.61
CA ALA A 86 -5.64 12.92 8.77
C ALA A 86 -6.58 13.52 7.70
N ALA A 87 -7.44 12.70 7.09
CA ALA A 87 -8.43 13.17 6.13
C ALA A 87 -9.49 14.06 6.78
N LEU A 88 -9.99 13.70 7.96
CA LEU A 88 -10.92 14.51 8.72
C LEU A 88 -10.31 15.87 9.13
N ALA A 89 -9.06 15.84 9.60
CA ALA A 89 -8.34 17.07 9.96
C ALA A 89 -8.08 17.95 8.73
N LEU A 90 -7.78 17.34 7.57
CA LEU A 90 -7.62 18.05 6.31
C LEU A 90 -8.94 18.72 5.88
N GLY A 91 -10.05 17.98 5.93
CA GLY A 91 -11.38 18.52 5.62
C GLY A 91 -11.76 19.71 6.52
N SER A 92 -11.48 19.59 7.82
CA SER A 92 -11.69 20.70 8.76
C SER A 92 -10.81 21.91 8.43
N SER A 93 -9.54 21.70 8.11
CA SER A 93 -8.61 22.78 7.74
C SER A 93 -9.04 23.50 6.47
N VAL A 94 -9.44 22.76 5.43
CA VAL A 94 -9.93 23.34 4.18
C VAL A 94 -11.25 24.08 4.38
N GLY A 95 -12.15 23.57 5.21
CA GLY A 95 -13.43 24.20 5.52
C GLY A 95 -13.32 25.53 6.27
N THR A 96 -12.19 25.80 6.92
CA THR A 96 -11.92 27.07 7.61
C THR A 96 -11.16 28.08 6.75
N GLU A 97 -10.62 27.66 5.60
CA GLU A 97 -9.96 28.55 4.66
C GLU A 97 -10.99 29.35 3.85
N GLY A 98 -10.75 30.65 3.71
CA GLY A 98 -11.61 31.53 2.89
C GLY A 98 -11.50 31.18 1.40
N SER A 99 -12.51 31.57 0.63
CA SER A 99 -12.50 31.42 -0.83
C SER A 99 -11.36 32.22 -1.45
N VAL A 100 -10.50 31.55 -2.19
CA VAL A 100 -9.41 32.21 -2.95
C VAL A 100 -10.01 32.79 -4.23
N PRO A 101 -9.76 34.07 -4.55
CA PRO A 101 -10.26 34.67 -5.79
C PRO A 101 -9.74 33.93 -7.02
N VAL A 102 -10.61 33.72 -8.00
CA VAL A 102 -10.23 33.13 -9.29
C VAL A 102 -9.27 34.11 -10.01
N THR A 103 -8.11 33.60 -10.39
CA THR A 103 -7.09 34.38 -11.13
C THR A 103 -6.80 33.72 -12.47
N ALA A 104 -6.05 34.41 -13.33
CA ALA A 104 -5.66 33.86 -14.64
C ALA A 104 -4.87 32.54 -14.59
N GLY A 105 -4.30 32.20 -13.42
CA GLY A 105 -3.61 30.93 -13.19
C GLY A 105 -4.49 29.85 -12.54
N THR A 106 -5.74 30.12 -12.26
CA THR A 106 -6.67 29.14 -11.68
C THR A 106 -7.15 28.20 -12.78
N LEU A 107 -6.90 26.89 -12.63
CA LEU A 107 -7.38 25.88 -13.55
C LEU A 107 -8.90 25.70 -13.39
N PRO A 108 -9.73 25.97 -14.42
CA PRO A 108 -11.16 25.69 -14.36
C PRO A 108 -11.42 24.19 -14.21
N THR A 109 -12.24 23.80 -13.23
CA THR A 109 -12.55 22.39 -12.95
C THR A 109 -13.74 21.85 -13.75
N ASP A 110 -14.42 22.69 -14.48
CA ASP A 110 -15.60 22.41 -15.32
C ASP A 110 -15.27 22.30 -16.82
N GLU A 111 -13.98 22.47 -17.19
CA GLU A 111 -13.53 22.41 -18.57
C GLU A 111 -12.95 21.04 -18.96
N PRO A 112 -13.00 20.70 -20.29
CA PRO A 112 -12.44 19.43 -20.79
C PRO A 112 -10.96 19.20 -20.47
N LEU A 113 -10.18 20.28 -20.33
CA LEU A 113 -8.77 20.22 -19.95
C LEU A 113 -8.57 19.60 -18.56
N PHE A 114 -9.41 19.97 -17.59
CA PHE A 114 -9.37 19.41 -16.24
C PHE A 114 -9.75 17.92 -16.26
N VAL A 115 -10.79 17.54 -17.01
CA VAL A 115 -11.23 16.14 -17.15
C VAL A 115 -10.09 15.31 -17.75
N GLY A 116 -9.47 15.77 -18.83
CA GLY A 116 -8.34 15.08 -19.47
C GLY A 116 -7.12 14.95 -18.55
N LEU A 117 -6.83 15.98 -17.74
CA LEU A 117 -5.77 15.92 -16.73
C LEU A 117 -6.09 14.87 -15.64
N LEU A 118 -7.32 14.87 -15.14
CA LEU A 118 -7.77 13.93 -14.11
C LEU A 118 -7.71 12.49 -14.60
N ASP A 119 -8.26 12.23 -15.78
CA ASP A 119 -8.23 10.91 -16.42
C ASP A 119 -6.78 10.45 -16.67
N GLY A 120 -5.92 11.35 -17.15
CA GLY A 120 -4.50 11.06 -17.34
C GLY A 120 -3.81 10.66 -16.05
N VAL A 121 -4.06 11.37 -14.95
CA VAL A 121 -3.50 11.05 -13.63
C VAL A 121 -4.02 9.69 -13.13
N ILE A 122 -5.31 9.40 -13.26
CA ILE A 122 -5.91 8.13 -12.86
C ILE A 122 -5.27 6.97 -13.66
N VAL A 123 -5.13 7.10 -14.97
CA VAL A 123 -4.53 6.08 -15.84
C VAL A 123 -3.06 5.85 -15.49
N VAL A 124 -2.28 6.93 -15.29
CA VAL A 124 -0.86 6.81 -14.93
C VAL A 124 -0.68 6.15 -13.56
N ILE A 125 -1.45 6.56 -12.55
CA ILE A 125 -1.38 5.95 -11.21
C ILE A 125 -1.81 4.49 -11.27
N GLY A 126 -2.90 4.18 -11.97
CA GLY A 126 -3.36 2.80 -12.16
C GLY A 126 -2.33 1.93 -12.87
N ALA A 127 -1.75 2.43 -13.96
CA ALA A 127 -0.71 1.71 -14.70
C ALA A 127 0.53 1.45 -13.83
N LEU A 128 1.04 2.47 -13.12
CA LEU A 128 2.21 2.32 -12.24
C LEU A 128 1.94 1.38 -11.05
N THR A 129 0.70 1.32 -10.57
CA THR A 129 0.32 0.46 -9.44
C THR A 129 0.23 -1.01 -9.85
N PHE A 130 -0.43 -1.30 -10.96
CA PHE A 130 -0.76 -2.67 -11.35
C PHE A 130 0.22 -3.30 -12.33
N PHE A 131 0.74 -2.53 -13.28
CA PHE A 131 1.60 -3.08 -14.33
C PHE A 131 2.87 -3.74 -13.82
N PRO A 132 3.67 -3.14 -12.90
CA PRO A 132 4.88 -3.80 -12.40
C PRO A 132 4.58 -5.11 -11.66
N ALA A 133 3.55 -5.13 -10.82
CA ALA A 133 3.20 -6.31 -10.03
C ALA A 133 2.70 -7.48 -10.89
N LEU A 134 1.91 -7.19 -11.94
CA LEU A 134 1.30 -8.23 -12.78
C LEU A 134 2.23 -8.68 -13.93
N ALA A 135 3.05 -7.79 -14.47
CA ALA A 135 3.87 -8.09 -15.64
C ALA A 135 5.26 -8.60 -15.31
N LEU A 136 5.95 -8.02 -14.31
CA LEU A 136 7.34 -8.35 -14.03
C LEU A 136 7.50 -9.77 -13.50
N GLY A 137 6.61 -10.25 -12.62
CA GLY A 137 6.63 -11.61 -12.11
C GLY A 137 6.55 -12.65 -13.24
N ALA A 138 5.53 -12.57 -14.07
CA ALA A 138 5.32 -13.48 -15.19
C ALA A 138 6.46 -13.42 -16.23
N ILE A 139 7.02 -12.23 -16.50
CA ILE A 139 8.15 -12.07 -17.43
C ILE A 139 9.40 -12.75 -16.85
N VAL A 140 9.73 -12.50 -15.58
CA VAL A 140 10.89 -13.11 -14.91
C VAL A 140 10.74 -14.63 -14.91
N GLU A 141 9.60 -15.16 -14.54
CA GLU A 141 9.32 -16.60 -14.56
C GLU A 141 9.47 -17.19 -15.96
N SER A 142 8.98 -16.53 -16.98
CA SER A 142 9.12 -16.99 -18.38
C SER A 142 10.59 -17.03 -18.87
N LEU A 143 11.42 -16.12 -18.36
CA LEU A 143 12.83 -16.04 -18.72
C LEU A 143 13.71 -17.05 -17.93
N MET A 144 13.31 -17.44 -16.74
CA MET A 144 14.09 -18.34 -15.88
C MET A 144 13.92 -19.84 -16.22
N LYS A 145 13.16 -20.20 -17.24
CA LYS A 145 13.01 -21.55 -17.83
C LYS A 145 13.07 -22.68 -16.80
N GLY A 146 12.07 -22.75 -15.93
CA GLY A 146 11.87 -23.92 -15.06
C GLY A 146 12.77 -24.04 -13.82
N LYS A 147 13.60 -23.04 -13.51
CA LYS A 147 14.45 -23.05 -12.30
C LYS A 147 13.78 -22.48 -11.04
N LEU A 148 12.56 -21.97 -11.13
CA LEU A 148 11.84 -21.39 -9.98
C LEU A 148 11.10 -22.42 -9.14
N PHE A 149 10.88 -23.62 -9.66
CA PHE A 149 10.14 -24.70 -9.02
C PHE A 149 10.91 -26.02 -8.93
N GLY A 150 12.21 -26.00 -9.10
CA GLY A 150 13.09 -27.14 -9.00
C GLY A 150 13.95 -27.13 -7.77
#